data_a9a40d428daf1f2bb4af78818555c96c
#
_entry.id   a9a40d428daf1f2bb4af78818555c96c
#
_cell.length_a   1.000
_cell.length_b   1.000
_cell.length_c   1.000
_cell.angle_alpha   90.00
_cell.angle_beta   90.00
_cell.angle_gamma   90.00
#
_symmetry.space_group_name_H-M   'P 1'
#
loop_
_entity.id
_entity.type
_entity.pdbx_description
1 polymer ?
#
loop_
_entity_poly.entity_id
_entity_poly.type
_entity_poly.pdbx_seq_one_letter_code
_entity_poly.pdbx_strand_id
1 'polypeptide(L)'
;MKRNHLWILVPLFGASAWAQPGFTADIKPLLQKQCQGCHNPSSPASGLDVTSYGAFAKGGKRGPGFVAGKADDSLTIRYIAGAMKTRMPLGQPEMAAADIDRFRAWINAGAKDDSPAEVSDNSPSVYLQPPVITALRWSPDGQRIAVSGNREVLVHMADGSKLVQRLAGRAERILSIAYSADGQTLIAGGGTPAQFGEVQIWDAGAGKLRHTARLTNDTLFGASIAPDGSRVAIGATDNTVHVFETASGKELYKIGNHENWVLGSVFAVDSKRFVSVSKDRAAKVIDAASGAFLENVNVLRTELNSIARHPKKDVVVLGGEDRYPYVYNMDRPKNMKIADDTTLIRKLDRQDGPIFSLDWSSDATRIAVAGIAPSVNIYDAETGKLSAQCKGHSAGIYAAAFSPDGKKLATGGFDGKIRIYDAANCALLTSFIPAPLSAGTPAGGAK
;
A
#
# COMPACT_ATOMS: atom_id res chain seq x y z
N MET A 1 -70.30 48.18 28.59
CA MET A 1 -69.07 48.48 27.87
C MET A 1 -68.22 47.23 27.86
N LYS A 2 -68.20 46.48 26.76
CA LYS A 2 -67.34 45.29 26.57
C LYS A 2 -66.17 45.69 25.64
N ARG A 3 -64.93 45.61 26.12
CA ARG A 3 -63.74 45.87 25.37
C ARG A 3 -63.32 44.56 24.71
N ASN A 4 -63.34 44.50 23.34
CA ASN A 4 -62.78 43.39 22.58
C ASN A 4 -61.27 43.62 22.39
N HIS A 5 -60.48 42.72 22.89
CA HIS A 5 -59.06 42.68 22.59
C HIS A 5 -58.83 41.83 21.32
N LEU A 6 -58.40 42.49 20.26
CA LEU A 6 -57.97 41.83 19.02
C LEU A 6 -56.55 41.40 19.17
N TRP A 7 -56.30 40.06 19.19
CA TRP A 7 -54.96 39.48 19.15
C TRP A 7 -54.49 39.39 17.68
N ILE A 8 -53.45 40.13 17.34
CA ILE A 8 -52.79 40.01 16.04
C ILE A 8 -51.75 38.88 16.18
N LEU A 9 -52.03 37.76 15.52
CA LEU A 9 -51.05 36.65 15.35
C LEU A 9 -50.07 37.08 14.25
N VAL A 10 -48.84 37.39 14.63
CA VAL A 10 -47.72 37.55 13.70
C VAL A 10 -47.17 36.17 13.38
N PRO A 11 -47.13 35.68 12.13
CA PRO A 11 -46.48 34.43 11.80
C PRO A 11 -44.97 34.59 11.91
N LEU A 12 -44.34 33.89 12.85
CA LEU A 12 -42.93 33.68 12.89
C LEU A 12 -42.56 32.78 11.70
N PHE A 13 -42.10 33.38 10.60
CA PHE A 13 -41.36 32.64 9.58
C PHE A 13 -40.04 32.22 10.20
N GLY A 14 -39.95 30.96 10.65
CA GLY A 14 -38.70 30.32 11.00
C GLY A 14 -37.82 30.24 9.76
N ALA A 15 -36.79 31.09 9.65
CA ALA A 15 -35.73 30.91 8.70
C ALA A 15 -35.05 29.56 9.01
N SER A 16 -35.25 28.56 8.16
CA SER A 16 -34.49 27.31 8.21
C SER A 16 -33.02 27.71 8.03
N ALA A 17 -32.27 27.71 9.11
CA ALA A 17 -30.84 27.87 9.09
C ALA A 17 -30.28 26.64 8.35
N TRP A 18 -29.99 26.78 7.08
CA TRP A 18 -29.26 25.77 6.33
C TRP A 18 -27.92 25.57 7.03
N ALA A 19 -27.62 24.36 7.44
CA ALA A 19 -26.32 24.02 8.02
C ALA A 19 -25.22 24.49 7.04
N GLN A 20 -24.23 25.21 7.55
CA GLN A 20 -23.13 25.70 6.71
C GLN A 20 -22.38 24.50 6.14
N PRO A 21 -22.05 24.52 4.82
CA PRO A 21 -21.30 23.43 4.22
C PRO A 21 -19.95 23.20 4.93
N GLY A 22 -19.61 21.94 5.19
CA GLY A 22 -18.32 21.53 5.71
C GLY A 22 -17.35 21.11 4.62
N PHE A 23 -16.04 21.21 4.87
CA PHE A 23 -15.04 20.74 3.91
C PHE A 23 -15.18 19.23 3.66
N THR A 24 -15.23 18.43 4.72
CA THR A 24 -15.22 16.96 4.63
C THR A 24 -16.48 16.39 4.00
N ALA A 25 -17.64 16.88 4.40
CA ALA A 25 -18.93 16.34 3.96
C ALA A 25 -19.37 16.88 2.59
N ASP A 26 -19.06 18.14 2.29
CA ASP A 26 -19.64 18.84 1.13
C ASP A 26 -18.62 19.17 0.04
N ILE A 27 -17.41 19.62 0.39
CA ILE A 27 -16.43 20.11 -0.56
C ILE A 27 -15.48 19.02 -1.05
N LYS A 28 -14.94 18.21 -0.14
CA LYS A 28 -14.00 17.13 -0.47
C LYS A 28 -14.56 16.12 -1.47
N PRO A 29 -15.83 15.67 -1.39
CA PRO A 29 -16.41 14.78 -2.41
C PRO A 29 -16.48 15.42 -3.80
N LEU A 30 -16.74 16.73 -3.89
CA LEU A 30 -16.76 17.47 -5.16
C LEU A 30 -15.35 17.57 -5.76
N LEU A 31 -14.34 17.88 -4.94
CA LEU A 31 -12.93 17.89 -5.35
C LEU A 31 -12.49 16.51 -5.84
N GLN A 32 -12.84 15.45 -5.13
CA GLN A 32 -12.53 14.08 -5.51
C GLN A 32 -13.13 13.70 -6.86
N LYS A 33 -14.41 13.99 -7.05
CA LYS A 33 -15.14 13.62 -8.26
C LYS A 33 -14.70 14.40 -9.51
N GLN A 34 -14.38 15.70 -9.38
CA GLN A 34 -14.26 16.59 -10.53
C GLN A 34 -12.85 17.19 -10.71
N CYS A 35 -11.98 17.17 -9.69
CA CYS A 35 -10.71 17.89 -9.72
C CYS A 35 -9.50 16.98 -9.50
N GLN A 36 -9.63 15.98 -8.62
CA GLN A 36 -8.52 15.16 -8.14
C GLN A 36 -7.86 14.32 -9.24
N GLY A 37 -8.56 13.99 -10.33
CA GLY A 37 -7.98 13.26 -11.47
C GLY A 37 -6.77 13.98 -12.09
N CYS A 38 -6.75 15.33 -12.07
CA CYS A 38 -5.65 16.14 -12.61
C CYS A 38 -4.87 16.93 -11.55
N HIS A 39 -5.43 17.10 -10.35
CA HIS A 39 -4.87 17.92 -9.26
C HIS A 39 -4.60 17.05 -8.04
N ASN A 40 -3.56 16.23 -8.10
CA ASN A 40 -3.16 15.28 -7.07
C ASN A 40 -1.61 15.22 -6.98
N PRO A 41 -1.03 14.61 -5.94
CA PRO A 41 0.43 14.53 -5.76
C PRO A 41 1.17 13.89 -6.94
N SER A 42 0.56 12.90 -7.61
CA SER A 42 1.18 12.18 -8.74
C SER A 42 1.09 12.95 -10.05
N SER A 43 0.09 13.84 -10.20
CA SER A 43 -0.14 14.68 -11.39
C SER A 43 -0.63 16.05 -10.97
N PRO A 44 0.23 16.90 -10.37
CA PRO A 44 -0.19 18.20 -9.85
C PRO A 44 -0.28 19.23 -10.98
N ALA A 45 -1.33 19.17 -11.81
CA ALA A 45 -1.55 20.14 -12.87
C ALA A 45 -1.48 21.58 -12.30
N SER A 46 -0.58 22.40 -12.84
CA SER A 46 -0.23 23.73 -12.30
C SER A 46 0.25 23.75 -10.85
N GLY A 47 0.76 22.61 -10.35
CA GLY A 47 1.25 22.49 -8.98
C GLY A 47 0.15 22.46 -7.91
N LEU A 48 -1.13 22.35 -8.32
CA LEU A 48 -2.26 22.29 -7.39
C LEU A 48 -2.54 20.83 -6.99
N ASP A 49 -2.61 20.60 -5.67
CA ASP A 49 -3.08 19.38 -5.07
C ASP A 49 -4.36 19.65 -4.27
N VAL A 50 -5.42 18.89 -4.54
CA VAL A 50 -6.73 19.04 -3.88
C VAL A 50 -7.08 17.83 -2.99
N THR A 51 -6.13 16.97 -2.70
CA THR A 51 -6.38 15.72 -1.95
C THR A 51 -6.59 15.94 -0.46
N SER A 52 -6.11 17.06 0.08
CA SER A 52 -6.31 17.46 1.47
C SER A 52 -6.67 18.94 1.58
N TYR A 53 -7.29 19.32 2.71
CA TYR A 53 -7.57 20.73 2.97
C TYR A 53 -6.30 21.58 2.93
N GLY A 54 -5.24 21.16 3.62
CA GLY A 54 -3.98 21.91 3.67
C GLY A 54 -3.32 22.11 2.32
N ALA A 55 -3.29 21.05 1.48
CA ALA A 55 -2.77 21.14 0.12
C ALA A 55 -3.63 22.05 -0.77
N PHE A 56 -4.95 21.95 -0.68
CA PHE A 56 -5.89 22.82 -1.41
C PHE A 56 -5.79 24.28 -0.97
N ALA A 57 -5.69 24.55 0.33
CA ALA A 57 -5.49 25.89 0.88
C ALA A 57 -4.16 26.50 0.40
N LYS A 58 -3.06 25.72 0.43
CA LYS A 58 -1.76 26.14 -0.10
C LYS A 58 -1.85 26.53 -1.57
N GLY A 59 -2.65 25.80 -2.36
CA GLY A 59 -2.85 26.03 -3.78
C GLY A 59 -1.68 25.61 -4.66
N GLY A 60 -1.57 26.20 -5.84
CA GLY A 60 -0.57 25.85 -6.84
C GLY A 60 0.28 27.05 -7.31
N LYS A 61 0.86 26.92 -8.51
CA LYS A 61 1.72 27.97 -9.11
C LYS A 61 1.08 29.34 -9.24
N ARG A 62 -0.25 29.45 -9.22
CA ARG A 62 -1.02 30.70 -9.39
C ARG A 62 -1.49 31.31 -8.07
N GLY A 63 -1.22 30.67 -6.95
CA GLY A 63 -1.59 31.11 -5.61
C GLY A 63 -2.49 30.13 -4.86
N PRO A 64 -3.04 30.52 -3.71
CA PRO A 64 -3.90 29.68 -2.88
C PRO A 64 -5.17 29.26 -3.62
N GLY A 65 -5.67 28.07 -3.29
CA GLY A 65 -6.90 27.54 -3.90
C GLY A 65 -8.12 28.39 -3.60
N PHE A 66 -8.18 28.98 -2.42
CA PHE A 66 -9.27 29.86 -1.98
C PHE A 66 -8.75 30.94 -1.00
N VAL A 67 -9.56 31.97 -0.83
CA VAL A 67 -9.36 33.04 0.15
C VAL A 67 -10.54 32.99 1.13
N ALA A 68 -10.30 32.62 2.37
CA ALA A 68 -11.35 32.47 3.38
C ALA A 68 -12.19 33.76 3.55
N GLY A 69 -13.49 33.62 3.54
CA GLY A 69 -14.44 34.74 3.61
C GLY A 69 -14.63 35.53 2.30
N LYS A 70 -13.93 35.14 1.20
CA LYS A 70 -13.93 35.87 -0.08
C LYS A 70 -14.06 34.91 -1.27
N ALA A 71 -15.24 34.39 -1.49
CA ALA A 71 -15.47 33.40 -2.55
C ALA A 71 -15.11 33.94 -3.94
N ASP A 72 -15.53 35.16 -4.30
CA ASP A 72 -15.31 35.73 -5.64
C ASP A 72 -13.84 36.09 -5.91
N ASP A 73 -13.03 36.31 -4.87
CA ASP A 73 -11.59 36.50 -4.96
C ASP A 73 -10.83 35.16 -5.06
N SER A 74 -11.48 34.06 -4.77
CA SER A 74 -10.88 32.72 -4.72
C SER A 74 -10.64 32.15 -6.11
N LEU A 75 -9.40 31.68 -6.38
CA LEU A 75 -9.03 31.11 -7.69
C LEU A 75 -9.95 29.95 -8.09
N THR A 76 -10.30 29.07 -7.16
CA THR A 76 -11.22 27.97 -7.43
C THR A 76 -12.54 28.46 -8.02
N ILE A 77 -13.19 29.42 -7.36
CA ILE A 77 -14.47 29.99 -7.84
C ILE A 77 -14.31 30.61 -9.21
N ARG A 78 -13.27 31.40 -9.41
CA ARG A 78 -13.01 32.07 -10.68
C ARG A 78 -12.81 31.08 -11.84
N TYR A 79 -12.21 29.93 -11.58
CA TYR A 79 -12.04 28.89 -12.60
C TYR A 79 -13.32 28.09 -12.85
N ILE A 80 -14.01 27.60 -11.79
CA ILE A 80 -15.20 26.74 -11.96
C ILE A 80 -16.43 27.55 -12.44
N ALA A 81 -16.53 28.83 -12.10
CA ALA A 81 -17.60 29.72 -12.57
C ALA A 81 -17.31 30.31 -13.95
N GLY A 82 -16.16 30.01 -14.57
CA GLY A 82 -15.83 30.48 -15.94
C GLY A 82 -15.37 31.93 -16.04
N ALA A 83 -15.02 32.61 -14.93
CA ALA A 83 -14.46 33.95 -14.95
C ALA A 83 -13.00 33.98 -15.46
N MET A 84 -12.34 32.84 -15.55
CA MET A 84 -10.99 32.70 -16.09
C MET A 84 -11.01 32.10 -17.49
N LYS A 85 -10.06 32.51 -18.34
CA LYS A 85 -9.97 32.09 -19.74
C LYS A 85 -9.89 30.58 -19.97
N THR A 86 -9.40 29.84 -19.00
CA THR A 86 -9.43 28.35 -18.99
C THR A 86 -10.41 27.92 -17.92
N ARG A 87 -11.63 27.54 -18.31
CA ARG A 87 -12.62 27.05 -17.36
C ARG A 87 -12.26 25.65 -16.84
N MET A 88 -12.55 25.38 -15.58
CA MET A 88 -12.41 24.08 -14.96
C MET A 88 -13.78 23.49 -14.58
N PRO A 89 -13.93 22.15 -14.60
CA PRO A 89 -12.96 21.12 -14.99
C PRO A 89 -12.64 21.13 -16.48
N LEU A 90 -11.36 21.01 -16.83
CA LEU A 90 -10.93 21.05 -18.24
C LEU A 90 -11.36 19.76 -18.98
N GLY A 91 -11.99 19.91 -20.14
CA GLY A 91 -12.43 18.78 -20.96
C GLY A 91 -13.61 17.98 -20.37
N GLN A 92 -14.24 18.48 -19.31
CA GLN A 92 -15.42 17.91 -18.67
C GLN A 92 -16.63 18.86 -18.80
N PRO A 93 -17.85 18.36 -18.61
CA PRO A 93 -19.02 19.23 -18.47
C PRO A 93 -18.82 20.29 -17.38
N GLU A 94 -19.50 21.41 -17.54
CA GLU A 94 -19.49 22.47 -16.53
C GLU A 94 -19.98 21.97 -15.18
N MET A 95 -19.36 22.46 -14.10
CA MET A 95 -19.83 22.16 -12.75
C MET A 95 -21.24 22.70 -12.54
N ALA A 96 -22.11 21.92 -11.93
CA ALA A 96 -23.48 22.34 -11.64
C ALA A 96 -23.49 23.60 -10.76
N ALA A 97 -24.40 24.54 -11.05
CA ALA A 97 -24.51 25.79 -10.30
C ALA A 97 -24.64 25.56 -8.79
N ALA A 98 -25.42 24.55 -8.39
CA ALA A 98 -25.60 24.20 -6.99
C ALA A 98 -24.27 23.77 -6.30
N ASP A 99 -23.35 23.11 -7.04
CA ASP A 99 -22.05 22.72 -6.51
C ASP A 99 -21.12 23.92 -6.40
N ILE A 100 -21.17 24.85 -7.37
CA ILE A 100 -20.45 26.13 -7.30
C ILE A 100 -20.93 26.96 -6.10
N ASP A 101 -22.25 27.02 -5.87
CA ASP A 101 -22.85 27.74 -4.75
C ASP A 101 -22.45 27.12 -3.41
N ARG A 102 -22.30 25.79 -3.36
CA ARG A 102 -21.79 25.08 -2.18
C ARG A 102 -20.35 25.46 -1.84
N PHE A 103 -19.47 25.56 -2.85
CA PHE A 103 -18.13 26.10 -2.68
C PHE A 103 -18.15 27.55 -2.20
N ARG A 104 -19.02 28.43 -2.80
CA ARG A 104 -19.15 29.83 -2.39
C ARG A 104 -19.59 29.96 -0.94
N ALA A 105 -20.62 29.19 -0.54
CA ALA A 105 -21.15 29.21 0.81
C ALA A 105 -20.08 28.80 1.83
N TRP A 106 -19.34 27.71 1.56
CA TRP A 106 -18.27 27.25 2.41
C TRP A 106 -17.14 28.30 2.53
N ILE A 107 -16.68 28.87 1.41
CA ILE A 107 -15.61 29.86 1.42
C ILE A 107 -16.04 31.12 2.18
N ASN A 108 -17.26 31.62 1.92
CA ASN A 108 -17.79 32.82 2.58
C ASN A 108 -18.04 32.62 4.07
N ALA A 109 -18.31 31.38 4.50
CA ALA A 109 -18.40 31.00 5.92
C ALA A 109 -17.01 30.89 6.59
N GLY A 110 -15.93 31.28 5.91
CA GLY A 110 -14.57 31.25 6.43
C GLY A 110 -13.77 30.03 6.03
N ALA A 111 -14.27 29.18 5.12
CA ALA A 111 -13.60 28.00 4.57
C ALA A 111 -13.02 27.09 5.69
N LYS A 112 -13.77 26.83 6.75
CA LYS A 112 -13.31 26.07 7.89
C LYS A 112 -12.89 24.65 7.50
N ASP A 113 -11.76 24.23 8.04
CA ASP A 113 -11.31 22.84 8.01
C ASP A 113 -12.07 22.06 9.10
N ASP A 114 -13.04 21.26 8.69
CA ASP A 114 -13.71 20.27 9.52
C ASP A 114 -13.21 18.85 9.21
N SER A 115 -12.10 18.76 8.47
CA SER A 115 -11.45 17.47 8.32
C SER A 115 -11.22 16.90 9.72
N PRO A 116 -11.53 15.63 9.96
CA PRO A 116 -11.06 14.98 11.17
C PRO A 116 -9.59 15.36 11.27
N ALA A 117 -9.17 15.88 12.44
CA ALA A 117 -7.77 16.25 12.62
C ALA A 117 -6.96 15.18 11.92
N GLU A 118 -6.11 15.56 10.94
CA GLU A 118 -5.23 14.57 10.33
C GLU A 118 -4.66 13.88 11.52
N VAL A 119 -5.09 12.63 11.74
CA VAL A 119 -4.63 11.92 12.89
C VAL A 119 -3.13 11.90 12.68
N SER A 120 -2.45 12.84 13.32
CA SER A 120 -1.02 12.79 13.58
C SER A 120 -0.80 11.62 14.52
N ASP A 121 -1.67 10.64 14.34
CA ASP A 121 -1.92 9.59 15.25
C ASP A 121 -0.96 8.48 14.92
N ASN A 122 0.25 8.68 15.42
CA ASN A 122 1.14 7.58 15.75
C ASN A 122 0.57 6.79 16.95
N SER A 123 -0.72 6.95 17.25
CA SER A 123 -1.38 6.18 18.29
C SER A 123 -1.63 4.77 17.77
N PRO A 124 -1.21 3.78 18.52
CA PRO A 124 -1.44 2.39 18.17
C PRO A 124 -2.93 2.07 18.03
N SER A 125 -3.28 1.29 17.02
CA SER A 125 -4.67 0.88 16.79
C SER A 125 -5.25 0.08 17.95
N VAL A 126 -6.55 0.24 18.22
CA VAL A 126 -7.30 -0.61 19.15
C VAL A 126 -7.89 -1.77 18.34
N TYR A 127 -7.61 -2.99 18.76
CA TYR A 127 -8.08 -4.20 18.09
C TYR A 127 -9.19 -4.88 18.89
N LEU A 128 -10.37 -5.00 18.29
CA LEU A 128 -11.48 -5.78 18.83
C LEU A 128 -11.49 -7.22 18.31
N GLN A 129 -10.81 -7.44 17.18
CA GLN A 129 -10.64 -8.74 16.54
C GLN A 129 -9.28 -8.81 15.83
N PRO A 130 -8.74 -9.99 15.55
CA PRO A 130 -7.49 -10.12 14.81
C PRO A 130 -7.60 -9.49 13.42
N PRO A 131 -6.70 -8.59 13.02
CA PRO A 131 -6.68 -8.05 11.67
C PRO A 131 -6.17 -9.11 10.69
N VAL A 132 -6.55 -8.97 9.41
CA VAL A 132 -5.95 -9.76 8.34
C VAL A 132 -4.46 -9.44 8.25
N ILE A 133 -3.62 -10.48 8.20
CA ILE A 133 -2.18 -10.34 8.04
C ILE A 133 -1.86 -10.36 6.54
N THR A 134 -1.41 -9.25 6.01
CA THR A 134 -1.12 -9.02 4.58
C THR A 134 0.37 -9.05 4.27
N ALA A 135 1.22 -8.81 5.26
CA ALA A 135 2.67 -8.83 5.12
C ALA A 135 3.34 -9.29 6.42
N LEU A 136 4.43 -10.02 6.30
CA LEU A 136 5.32 -10.36 7.40
C LEU A 136 6.77 -10.51 6.92
N ARG A 137 7.73 -10.21 7.79
CA ARG A 137 9.16 -10.44 7.53
C ARG A 137 9.91 -10.71 8.84
N TRP A 138 10.85 -11.63 8.77
CA TRP A 138 11.82 -11.83 9.83
C TRP A 138 12.86 -10.71 9.81
N SER A 139 13.33 -10.29 10.99
CA SER A 139 14.56 -9.50 11.08
C SER A 139 15.75 -10.34 10.62
N PRO A 140 16.81 -9.73 10.04
CA PRO A 140 17.96 -10.47 9.52
C PRO A 140 18.71 -11.31 10.55
N ASP A 141 18.64 -10.93 11.83
CA ASP A 141 19.20 -11.70 12.96
C ASP A 141 18.31 -12.88 13.40
N GLY A 142 17.11 -13.02 12.82
CA GLY A 142 16.14 -14.07 13.14
C GLY A 142 15.48 -13.95 14.52
N GLN A 143 15.72 -12.86 15.25
CA GLN A 143 15.20 -12.72 16.62
C GLN A 143 13.83 -12.08 16.70
N ARG A 144 13.40 -11.40 15.63
CA ARG A 144 12.12 -10.68 15.57
C ARG A 144 11.37 -11.03 14.30
N ILE A 145 10.06 -10.79 14.35
CA ILE A 145 9.17 -10.86 13.20
C ILE A 145 8.32 -9.59 13.15
N ALA A 146 8.35 -8.89 12.03
CA ALA A 146 7.49 -7.75 11.75
C ALA A 146 6.26 -8.22 10.99
N VAL A 147 5.08 -7.80 11.43
CA VAL A 147 3.79 -8.24 10.93
C VAL A 147 2.91 -7.04 10.66
N SER A 148 2.17 -7.04 9.57
CA SER A 148 1.19 -6.01 9.27
C SER A 148 0.05 -6.00 10.29
N GLY A 149 -0.25 -4.82 10.82
CA GLY A 149 -1.44 -4.53 11.59
C GLY A 149 -2.33 -3.53 10.84
N ASN A 150 -3.34 -3.01 11.52
CA ASN A 150 -4.13 -1.89 11.05
C ASN A 150 -3.41 -0.59 11.40
N ARG A 151 -2.98 0.17 10.39
CA ARG A 151 -2.23 1.44 10.49
C ARG A 151 -0.86 1.33 11.14
N GLU A 152 -0.32 0.13 11.35
CA GLU A 152 0.95 -0.09 12.01
C GLU A 152 1.64 -1.37 11.58
N VAL A 153 2.93 -1.46 11.88
CA VAL A 153 3.68 -2.71 11.87
C VAL A 153 3.88 -3.14 13.32
N LEU A 154 3.52 -4.39 13.62
CA LEU A 154 3.69 -5.03 14.91
C LEU A 154 4.97 -5.87 14.90
N VAL A 155 5.94 -5.52 15.73
CA VAL A 155 7.20 -6.25 15.81
C VAL A 155 7.20 -7.13 17.06
N HIS A 156 7.28 -8.43 16.87
CA HIS A 156 7.30 -9.45 17.94
C HIS A 156 8.67 -10.09 18.07
N MET A 157 8.92 -10.68 19.24
CA MET A 157 9.94 -11.70 19.35
C MET A 157 9.61 -12.86 18.41
N ALA A 158 10.62 -13.49 17.86
CA ALA A 158 10.47 -14.53 16.84
C ALA A 158 9.65 -15.76 17.27
N ASP A 159 9.57 -16.02 18.57
CA ASP A 159 8.77 -17.09 19.17
C ASP A 159 7.32 -16.67 19.48
N GLY A 160 6.96 -15.40 19.21
CA GLY A 160 5.65 -14.84 19.52
C GLY A 160 5.41 -14.50 20.99
N SER A 161 6.41 -14.67 21.87
CA SER A 161 6.27 -14.50 23.32
C SER A 161 5.97 -13.06 23.74
N LYS A 162 6.40 -12.05 22.95
CA LYS A 162 6.30 -10.65 23.33
C LYS A 162 6.16 -9.74 22.11
N LEU A 163 5.21 -8.80 22.16
CA LEU A 163 5.16 -7.63 21.28
C LEU A 163 6.24 -6.64 21.74
N VAL A 164 7.21 -6.36 20.88
CA VAL A 164 8.40 -5.53 21.19
C VAL A 164 8.17 -4.08 20.82
N GLN A 165 7.59 -3.82 19.61
CA GLN A 165 7.37 -2.48 19.08
C GLN A 165 6.06 -2.42 18.32
N ARG A 166 5.47 -1.22 18.30
CA ARG A 166 4.33 -0.85 17.48
C ARG A 166 4.73 0.37 16.65
N LEU A 167 4.91 0.18 15.35
CA LEU A 167 5.35 1.20 14.41
C LEU A 167 4.11 1.78 13.72
N ALA A 168 3.46 2.73 14.39
CA ALA A 168 2.21 3.31 13.92
C ALA A 168 2.43 4.34 12.82
N GLY A 169 1.66 4.20 11.72
CA GLY A 169 1.66 5.06 10.56
C GLY A 169 0.24 5.49 10.19
N ARG A 170 0.07 6.04 8.98
CA ARG A 170 -1.23 6.54 8.50
C ARG A 170 -1.96 5.55 7.59
N ALA A 171 -1.21 4.72 6.86
CA ALA A 171 -1.76 3.73 5.95
C ALA A 171 -2.61 2.70 6.69
N GLU A 172 -3.91 2.63 6.42
CA GLU A 172 -4.81 1.66 7.05
C GLU A 172 -4.35 0.22 6.84
N ARG A 173 -3.83 -0.06 5.65
CA ARG A 173 -3.36 -1.39 5.28
C ARG A 173 -1.87 -1.33 5.00
N ILE A 174 -1.11 -2.13 5.70
CA ILE A 174 0.30 -2.39 5.40
C ILE A 174 0.35 -3.63 4.51
N LEU A 175 0.75 -3.46 3.26
CA LEU A 175 0.72 -4.52 2.23
C LEU A 175 2.11 -5.07 1.90
N SER A 176 3.16 -4.41 2.37
CA SER A 176 4.53 -4.90 2.23
C SER A 176 5.40 -4.46 3.38
N ILE A 177 6.32 -5.34 3.77
CA ILE A 177 7.34 -5.10 4.81
C ILE A 177 8.66 -5.65 4.29
N ALA A 178 9.73 -4.86 4.43
CA ALA A 178 11.08 -5.29 4.10
C ALA A 178 12.08 -4.77 5.14
N TYR A 179 13.09 -5.60 5.47
CA TYR A 179 14.25 -5.18 6.25
C TYR A 179 15.46 -4.96 5.34
N SER A 180 16.32 -4.00 5.68
CA SER A 180 17.67 -3.94 5.14
C SER A 180 18.50 -5.13 5.63
N ALA A 181 19.54 -5.51 4.87
CA ALA A 181 20.37 -6.67 5.20
C ALA A 181 21.06 -6.54 6.56
N ASP A 182 21.40 -5.33 6.98
CA ASP A 182 21.99 -5.01 8.29
C ASP A 182 20.96 -4.93 9.43
N GLY A 183 19.66 -5.07 9.13
CA GLY A 183 18.57 -5.00 10.09
C GLY A 183 18.30 -3.60 10.67
N GLN A 184 18.99 -2.55 10.21
CA GLN A 184 18.86 -1.20 10.78
C GLN A 184 17.64 -0.45 10.23
N THR A 185 17.18 -0.81 9.04
CA THR A 185 16.06 -0.15 8.39
C THR A 185 14.90 -1.13 8.16
N LEU A 186 13.70 -0.69 8.47
CA LEU A 186 12.46 -1.36 8.10
C LEU A 186 11.65 -0.45 7.20
N ILE A 187 11.18 -1.00 6.08
CA ILE A 187 10.26 -0.34 5.17
C ILE A 187 8.88 -0.94 5.35
N ALA A 188 7.87 -0.09 5.42
CA ALA A 188 6.48 -0.49 5.31
C ALA A 188 5.83 0.27 4.16
N GLY A 189 5.14 -0.45 3.30
CA GLY A 189 4.37 0.10 2.19
C GLY A 189 2.93 -0.32 2.26
N GLY A 190 2.03 0.59 1.92
CA GLY A 190 0.60 0.32 1.95
C GLY A 190 -0.23 1.54 1.59
N GLY A 191 -1.38 1.69 2.21
CA GLY A 191 -2.25 2.85 1.96
C GLY A 191 -3.64 2.72 2.55
N THR A 192 -4.44 3.73 2.29
CA THR A 192 -5.88 3.71 2.45
C THR A 192 -6.51 3.69 1.07
N PRO A 193 -7.25 2.64 0.71
CA PRO A 193 -7.81 2.48 -0.63
C PRO A 193 -8.57 3.72 -1.10
N ALA A 194 -8.37 4.11 -2.36
CA ALA A 194 -8.96 5.28 -3.00
C ALA A 194 -8.69 6.62 -2.29
N GLN A 195 -7.71 6.68 -1.38
CA GLN A 195 -7.33 7.91 -0.69
C GLN A 195 -5.85 8.24 -0.86
N PHE A 196 -4.95 7.32 -0.48
CA PHE A 196 -3.52 7.51 -0.66
C PHE A 196 -2.73 6.21 -0.53
N GLY A 197 -1.54 6.19 -1.16
CA GLY A 197 -0.48 5.21 -0.94
C GLY A 197 0.67 5.84 -0.17
N GLU A 198 1.18 5.14 0.83
CA GLU A 198 2.23 5.61 1.72
C GLU A 198 3.38 4.62 1.80
N VAL A 199 4.61 5.14 1.70
CA VAL A 199 5.83 4.44 2.08
C VAL A 199 6.36 5.03 3.38
N GLN A 200 6.80 4.16 4.29
CA GLN A 200 7.37 4.52 5.58
C GLN A 200 8.75 3.88 5.71
N ILE A 201 9.74 4.67 6.12
CA ILE A 201 11.13 4.24 6.37
C ILE A 201 11.41 4.42 7.85
N TRP A 202 11.62 3.32 8.55
CA TRP A 202 11.79 3.26 9.99
C TRP A 202 13.22 2.93 10.40
N ASP A 203 13.67 3.49 11.50
CA ASP A 203 14.76 2.92 12.29
C ASP A 203 14.24 1.67 13.00
N ALA A 204 14.69 0.50 12.58
CA ALA A 204 14.16 -0.77 13.07
C ALA A 204 14.55 -1.05 14.52
N GLY A 205 15.69 -0.55 14.97
CA GLY A 205 16.14 -0.69 16.34
C GLY A 205 15.40 0.22 17.31
N ALA A 206 15.37 1.51 16.99
CA ALA A 206 14.73 2.53 17.82
C ALA A 206 13.20 2.59 17.67
N GLY A 207 12.61 1.98 16.63
CA GLY A 207 11.19 2.09 16.32
C GLY A 207 10.78 3.51 15.92
N LYS A 208 11.71 4.31 15.38
CA LYS A 208 11.48 5.70 15.04
C LYS A 208 11.25 5.85 13.53
N LEU A 209 10.17 6.53 13.14
CA LEU A 209 9.93 6.91 11.75
C LEU A 209 11.01 7.90 11.31
N ARG A 210 11.80 7.52 10.28
CA ARG A 210 12.82 8.40 9.67
C ARG A 210 12.22 9.24 8.56
N HIS A 211 11.50 8.57 7.64
CA HIS A 211 10.89 9.21 6.47
C HIS A 211 9.53 8.61 6.17
N THR A 212 8.65 9.42 5.64
CA THR A 212 7.38 8.97 5.06
C THR A 212 7.03 9.82 3.84
N ALA A 213 6.43 9.19 2.83
CA ALA A 213 5.95 9.88 1.64
C ALA A 213 4.62 9.30 1.19
N ARG A 214 3.68 10.18 0.83
CA ARG A 214 2.46 9.84 0.11
C ARG A 214 2.73 9.99 -1.37
N LEU A 215 2.52 8.94 -2.14
CA LEU A 215 2.96 8.85 -3.53
C LEU A 215 1.82 8.84 -4.53
N THR A 216 0.69 8.25 -4.14
CA THR A 216 -0.43 7.96 -5.05
C THR A 216 -1.75 8.25 -4.36
N ASN A 217 -2.85 8.18 -5.13
CA ASN A 217 -4.22 8.31 -4.60
C ASN A 217 -4.82 6.96 -4.19
N ASP A 218 -4.03 5.90 -4.21
CA ASP A 218 -4.42 4.56 -3.79
C ASP A 218 -3.19 3.81 -3.26
N THR A 219 -3.35 2.56 -2.88
CA THR A 219 -2.38 1.74 -2.13
C THR A 219 -1.08 1.46 -2.88
N LEU A 220 -0.01 1.20 -2.12
CA LEU A 220 1.30 0.74 -2.59
C LEU A 220 1.50 -0.74 -2.25
N PHE A 221 2.29 -1.44 -3.06
CA PHE A 221 2.56 -2.86 -2.94
C PHE A 221 4.03 -3.20 -3.10
N GLY A 222 4.45 -4.35 -2.60
CA GLY A 222 5.67 -5.04 -2.96
C GLY A 222 6.96 -4.23 -2.79
N ALA A 223 7.13 -3.60 -1.62
CA ALA A 223 8.36 -2.90 -1.29
C ALA A 223 9.54 -3.86 -1.18
N SER A 224 10.66 -3.47 -1.74
CA SER A 224 11.95 -4.16 -1.61
C SER A 224 13.08 -3.17 -1.32
N ILE A 225 14.11 -3.65 -0.61
CA ILE A 225 15.34 -2.91 -0.35
C ILE A 225 16.47 -3.58 -1.13
N ALA A 226 17.30 -2.77 -1.76
CA ALA A 226 18.51 -3.25 -2.43
C ALA A 226 19.43 -3.96 -1.43
N PRO A 227 20.12 -5.06 -1.81
CA PRO A 227 21.04 -5.78 -0.92
C PRO A 227 22.11 -4.89 -0.26
N ASP A 228 22.57 -3.84 -0.95
CA ASP A 228 23.53 -2.85 -0.42
C ASP A 228 22.86 -1.81 0.52
N GLY A 229 21.56 -1.89 0.72
CA GLY A 229 20.80 -0.97 1.56
C GLY A 229 20.58 0.43 0.96
N SER A 230 21.06 0.72 -0.25
CA SER A 230 21.08 2.08 -0.81
C SER A 230 19.71 2.56 -1.31
N ARG A 231 18.88 1.67 -1.81
CA ARG A 231 17.61 2.00 -2.49
C ARG A 231 16.45 1.16 -2.03
N VAL A 232 15.27 1.76 -2.13
CA VAL A 232 13.96 1.10 -1.95
C VAL A 232 13.20 1.22 -3.25
N ALA A 233 12.62 0.12 -3.74
CA ALA A 233 11.64 0.12 -4.83
C ALA A 233 10.28 -0.30 -4.29
N ILE A 234 9.20 0.36 -4.73
CA ILE A 234 7.83 0.05 -4.32
C ILE A 234 6.88 0.23 -5.50
N GLY A 235 6.02 -0.75 -5.71
CA GLY A 235 5.01 -0.73 -6.76
C GLY A 235 3.73 -0.01 -6.31
N ALA A 236 2.96 0.46 -7.29
CA ALA A 236 1.76 1.24 -7.04
C ALA A 236 0.58 0.83 -7.94
N THR A 237 -0.64 1.19 -7.52
CA THR A 237 -1.88 0.98 -8.27
C THR A 237 -2.02 1.91 -9.48
N ASP A 238 -1.21 2.98 -9.57
CA ASP A 238 -1.14 3.87 -10.74
C ASP A 238 -0.20 3.35 -11.85
N ASN A 239 0.15 2.04 -11.80
CA ASN A 239 0.99 1.34 -12.76
C ASN A 239 2.47 1.76 -12.73
N THR A 240 2.90 2.42 -11.67
CA THR A 240 4.26 2.93 -11.51
C THR A 240 5.06 2.16 -10.47
N VAL A 241 6.38 2.27 -10.59
CA VAL A 241 7.33 1.93 -9.52
C VAL A 241 8.02 3.21 -9.07
N HIS A 242 8.04 3.43 -7.77
CA HIS A 242 8.75 4.54 -7.15
C HIS A 242 10.04 4.02 -6.54
N VAL A 243 11.14 4.75 -6.73
CA VAL A 243 12.46 4.37 -6.20
C VAL A 243 13.02 5.51 -5.34
N PHE A 244 13.46 5.14 -4.13
CA PHE A 244 13.95 6.07 -3.13
C PHE A 244 15.39 5.77 -2.74
N GLU A 245 16.11 6.81 -2.35
CA GLU A 245 17.32 6.66 -1.55
C GLU A 245 16.93 6.33 -0.10
N THR A 246 17.40 5.21 0.42
CA THR A 246 17.00 4.71 1.74
C THR A 246 17.40 5.66 2.88
N ALA A 247 18.58 6.26 2.78
CA ALA A 247 19.14 7.09 3.85
C ALA A 247 18.39 8.41 4.03
N SER A 248 18.05 9.09 2.93
CA SER A 248 17.41 10.41 2.94
C SER A 248 15.89 10.35 2.78
N GLY A 249 15.33 9.21 2.36
CA GLY A 249 13.93 9.08 1.98
C GLY A 249 13.54 9.89 0.73
N LYS A 250 14.55 10.40 -0.03
CA LYS A 250 14.32 11.16 -1.25
C LYS A 250 13.90 10.23 -2.38
N GLU A 251 12.82 10.55 -3.07
CA GLU A 251 12.46 9.90 -4.33
C GLU A 251 13.51 10.23 -5.40
N LEU A 252 14.15 9.20 -5.94
CA LEU A 252 15.14 9.32 -6.99
C LEU A 252 14.48 9.45 -8.35
N TYR A 253 13.50 8.59 -8.60
CA TYR A 253 12.70 8.60 -9.83
C TYR A 253 11.44 7.75 -9.68
N LYS A 254 10.50 7.97 -10.60
CA LYS A 254 9.29 7.18 -10.81
C LYS A 254 9.26 6.63 -12.23
N ILE A 255 8.86 5.37 -12.39
CA ILE A 255 8.82 4.68 -13.68
C ILE A 255 7.38 4.25 -13.96
N GLY A 256 6.84 4.63 -15.11
CA GLY A 256 5.53 4.22 -15.61
C GLY A 256 5.67 3.29 -16.82
N ASN A 257 6.26 2.13 -16.64
CA ASN A 257 6.48 1.16 -17.73
C ASN A 257 5.54 -0.05 -17.67
N HIS A 258 4.67 -0.13 -16.66
CA HIS A 258 3.61 -1.13 -16.55
C HIS A 258 2.26 -0.58 -17.02
N GLU A 259 1.37 -1.47 -17.48
CA GLU A 259 0.02 -1.13 -17.96
C GLU A 259 -1.06 -1.44 -16.91
N ASN A 260 -0.69 -2.00 -15.76
CA ASN A 260 -1.57 -2.34 -14.65
C ASN A 260 -0.82 -2.29 -13.33
N TRP A 261 -1.51 -2.49 -12.21
CA TRP A 261 -0.98 -2.44 -10.85
C TRP A 261 0.32 -3.22 -10.69
N VAL A 262 1.31 -2.58 -10.11
CA VAL A 262 2.60 -3.21 -9.79
C VAL A 262 2.52 -3.77 -8.37
N LEU A 263 2.57 -5.10 -8.24
CA LEU A 263 2.30 -5.81 -6.99
C LEU A 263 3.54 -6.30 -6.26
N GLY A 264 4.69 -6.33 -6.93
CA GLY A 264 5.93 -6.81 -6.31
C GLY A 264 7.18 -6.24 -6.95
N SER A 265 8.24 -6.17 -6.18
CA SER A 265 9.59 -5.87 -6.68
C SER A 265 10.65 -6.64 -5.91
N VAL A 266 11.77 -6.94 -6.55
CA VAL A 266 12.98 -7.50 -5.92
C VAL A 266 14.23 -6.98 -6.63
N PHE A 267 15.26 -6.58 -5.88
CA PHE A 267 16.55 -6.20 -6.46
C PHE A 267 17.36 -7.44 -6.81
N ALA A 268 18.22 -7.32 -7.83
CA ALA A 268 19.29 -8.28 -8.16
C ALA A 268 20.32 -8.36 -7.01
N VAL A 269 21.14 -9.41 -7.03
CA VAL A 269 22.14 -9.64 -5.97
C VAL A 269 23.15 -8.50 -5.87
N ASP A 270 23.48 -7.90 -7.00
CA ASP A 270 24.46 -6.81 -7.12
C ASP A 270 23.88 -5.41 -6.88
N SER A 271 22.56 -5.30 -6.57
CA SER A 271 21.84 -4.04 -6.39
C SER A 271 21.75 -3.14 -7.63
N LYS A 272 22.28 -3.56 -8.79
CA LYS A 272 22.33 -2.73 -10.01
C LYS A 272 21.05 -2.78 -10.83
N ARG A 273 20.24 -3.79 -10.62
CA ARG A 273 18.97 -4.00 -11.31
C ARG A 273 17.89 -4.40 -10.31
N PHE A 274 16.65 -4.25 -10.70
CA PHE A 274 15.53 -4.85 -9.98
C PHE A 274 14.48 -5.36 -10.97
N VAL A 275 13.65 -6.28 -10.51
CA VAL A 275 12.49 -6.78 -11.25
C VAL A 275 11.24 -6.30 -10.58
N SER A 276 10.31 -5.75 -11.35
CA SER A 276 8.94 -5.45 -10.92
C SER A 276 7.94 -6.39 -11.60
N VAL A 277 6.89 -6.79 -10.88
CA VAL A 277 5.81 -7.65 -11.38
C VAL A 277 4.47 -6.95 -11.29
N SER A 278 3.62 -7.19 -12.29
CA SER A 278 2.37 -6.48 -12.44
C SER A 278 1.23 -7.38 -12.91
N LYS A 279 0.01 -6.92 -12.68
CA LYS A 279 -1.20 -7.46 -13.29
C LYS A 279 -1.23 -7.32 -14.81
N ASP A 280 -0.34 -6.55 -15.42
CA ASP A 280 -0.14 -6.54 -16.88
C ASP A 280 0.56 -7.81 -17.41
N ARG A 281 0.82 -8.78 -16.54
CA ARG A 281 1.42 -10.08 -16.81
C ARG A 281 2.94 -10.05 -17.03
N ALA A 282 3.58 -8.88 -16.91
CA ALA A 282 4.99 -8.70 -17.11
C ALA A 282 5.80 -8.72 -15.80
N ALA A 283 6.96 -9.38 -15.87
CA ALA A 283 8.07 -9.20 -14.94
C ALA A 283 9.18 -8.44 -15.67
N LYS A 284 9.39 -7.17 -15.31
CA LYS A 284 10.28 -6.25 -16.03
C LYS A 284 11.57 -6.02 -15.28
N VAL A 285 12.71 -6.25 -15.94
CA VAL A 285 14.06 -5.91 -15.43
C VAL A 285 14.33 -4.44 -15.70
N ILE A 286 14.76 -3.75 -14.67
CA ILE A 286 14.98 -2.30 -14.68
C ILE A 286 16.37 -2.01 -14.13
N ASP A 287 17.10 -1.10 -14.79
CA ASP A 287 18.35 -0.56 -14.27
C ASP A 287 18.11 0.30 -13.03
N ALA A 288 18.71 -0.06 -11.91
CA ALA A 288 18.43 0.58 -10.62
C ALA A 288 19.02 1.99 -10.48
N ALA A 289 19.96 2.38 -11.34
CA ALA A 289 20.55 3.72 -11.31
C ALA A 289 19.75 4.71 -12.14
N SER A 290 19.30 4.32 -13.32
CA SER A 290 18.64 5.20 -14.29
C SER A 290 17.13 5.04 -14.37
N GLY A 291 16.57 3.91 -13.89
CA GLY A 291 15.17 3.54 -14.11
C GLY A 291 14.86 3.06 -15.52
N ALA A 292 15.88 2.81 -16.35
CA ALA A 292 15.67 2.35 -17.71
C ALA A 292 15.14 0.90 -17.72
N PHE A 293 14.11 0.67 -18.53
CA PHE A 293 13.65 -0.68 -18.85
C PHE A 293 14.74 -1.43 -19.64
N LEU A 294 15.09 -2.62 -19.20
CA LEU A 294 16.07 -3.45 -19.87
C LEU A 294 15.41 -4.56 -20.69
N GLU A 295 14.57 -5.38 -20.05
CA GLU A 295 13.90 -6.50 -20.72
C GLU A 295 12.75 -7.07 -19.88
N ASN A 296 11.98 -8.01 -20.46
CA ASN A 296 11.04 -8.85 -19.73
C ASN A 296 11.69 -10.17 -19.32
N VAL A 297 11.49 -10.60 -18.08
CA VAL A 297 11.97 -11.90 -17.58
C VAL A 297 11.14 -13.04 -18.16
N ASN A 298 9.82 -12.87 -18.21
CA ASN A 298 8.85 -13.92 -18.51
C ASN A 298 8.11 -13.71 -19.82
N VAL A 299 7.47 -14.76 -20.30
CA VAL A 299 6.38 -14.66 -21.28
C VAL A 299 5.11 -14.21 -20.58
N LEU A 300 4.36 -13.29 -21.20
CA LEU A 300 3.16 -12.65 -20.64
C LEU A 300 1.95 -13.61 -20.58
N ARG A 301 1.94 -14.58 -19.66
CA ARG A 301 0.89 -15.61 -19.55
C ARG A 301 -0.29 -15.21 -18.69
N THR A 302 0.00 -14.70 -17.51
CA THR A 302 -0.97 -14.49 -16.44
C THR A 302 -0.64 -13.26 -15.61
N GLU A 303 -1.62 -12.68 -14.96
CA GLU A 303 -1.40 -11.64 -13.95
C GLU A 303 -0.47 -12.16 -12.87
N LEU A 304 0.53 -11.36 -12.52
CA LEU A 304 1.54 -11.68 -11.51
C LEU A 304 1.24 -10.95 -10.21
N ASN A 305 1.11 -11.71 -9.13
CA ASN A 305 0.79 -11.18 -7.80
C ASN A 305 2.01 -11.14 -6.86
N SER A 306 3.01 -11.99 -7.11
CA SER A 306 4.14 -12.15 -6.21
C SER A 306 5.43 -12.51 -6.94
N ILE A 307 6.54 -12.08 -6.35
CA ILE A 307 7.89 -12.37 -6.79
C ILE A 307 8.79 -12.58 -5.58
N ALA A 308 9.70 -13.55 -5.68
CA ALA A 308 10.80 -13.69 -4.73
C ALA A 308 12.11 -13.98 -5.47
N ARG A 309 13.22 -13.46 -4.94
CA ARG A 309 14.55 -13.63 -5.51
C ARG A 309 15.31 -14.74 -4.79
N HIS A 310 16.03 -15.55 -5.55
CA HIS A 310 17.02 -16.48 -5.01
C HIS A 310 18.09 -15.71 -4.20
N PRO A 311 18.46 -16.17 -3.00
CA PRO A 311 19.32 -15.39 -2.09
C PRO A 311 20.72 -15.09 -2.65
N LYS A 312 21.25 -15.93 -3.55
CA LYS A 312 22.64 -15.87 -4.04
C LYS A 312 22.80 -15.72 -5.54
N LYS A 313 21.71 -15.72 -6.33
CA LYS A 313 21.75 -15.67 -7.79
C LYS A 313 20.70 -14.71 -8.32
N ASP A 314 20.88 -14.19 -9.50
CA ASP A 314 19.88 -13.40 -10.22
C ASP A 314 18.85 -14.32 -10.88
N VAL A 315 18.14 -15.05 -10.01
CA VAL A 315 17.04 -15.96 -10.33
C VAL A 315 15.84 -15.54 -9.51
N VAL A 316 14.66 -15.53 -10.13
CA VAL A 316 13.40 -15.17 -9.49
C VAL A 316 12.38 -16.29 -9.61
N VAL A 317 11.51 -16.42 -8.64
CA VAL A 317 10.27 -17.17 -8.75
C VAL A 317 9.10 -16.20 -8.83
N LEU A 318 8.22 -16.42 -9.81
CA LEU A 318 7.03 -15.63 -10.11
C LEU A 318 5.78 -16.46 -9.87
N GLY A 319 4.71 -15.84 -9.39
CA GLY A 319 3.43 -16.50 -9.20
C GLY A 319 2.26 -15.53 -9.31
N GLY A 320 1.12 -16.06 -9.71
CA GLY A 320 -0.08 -15.24 -9.95
C GLY A 320 -1.36 -16.06 -10.11
N GLU A 321 -2.23 -15.59 -10.99
CA GLU A 321 -3.60 -16.07 -11.15
C GLU A 321 -3.70 -17.46 -11.80
N ASP A 322 -2.74 -17.87 -12.63
CA ASP A 322 -2.74 -19.21 -13.26
C ASP A 322 -2.34 -20.35 -12.30
N ARG A 323 -1.94 -19.98 -11.08
CA ARG A 323 -1.63 -20.90 -9.99
C ARG A 323 -0.34 -21.70 -10.15
N TYR A 324 0.52 -21.36 -11.11
CA TYR A 324 1.82 -22.01 -11.29
C TYR A 324 2.96 -21.09 -10.83
N PRO A 325 3.85 -21.55 -9.94
CA PRO A 325 5.11 -20.85 -9.71
C PRO A 325 6.08 -21.15 -10.86
N TYR A 326 6.73 -20.08 -11.38
CA TYR A 326 7.71 -20.17 -12.45
C TYR A 326 9.05 -19.63 -11.97
N VAL A 327 10.11 -20.40 -12.12
CA VAL A 327 11.47 -20.01 -11.78
C VAL A 327 12.20 -19.58 -13.05
N TYR A 328 12.65 -18.32 -13.08
CA TYR A 328 13.33 -17.73 -14.22
C TYR A 328 14.71 -17.20 -13.85
N ASN A 329 15.64 -17.26 -14.81
CA ASN A 329 16.86 -16.48 -14.77
C ASN A 329 16.53 -15.02 -15.15
N MET A 330 17.05 -14.05 -14.38
CA MET A 330 16.89 -12.63 -14.69
C MET A 330 17.71 -12.23 -15.93
N ASP A 331 18.81 -12.93 -16.21
CA ASP A 331 19.66 -12.66 -17.35
C ASP A 331 19.18 -13.40 -18.59
N ARG A 332 18.93 -12.62 -19.66
CA ARG A 332 18.59 -13.16 -20.97
C ARG A 332 19.80 -13.04 -21.90
N PRO A 333 20.17 -14.10 -22.66
CA PRO A 333 21.18 -14.00 -23.70
C PRO A 333 20.78 -12.97 -24.77
N LYS A 334 21.70 -12.10 -25.15
CA LYS A 334 21.46 -10.95 -26.07
C LYS A 334 20.88 -11.29 -27.44
N ASN A 335 20.97 -12.55 -27.87
CA ASN A 335 20.53 -13.04 -29.19
C ASN A 335 19.15 -13.70 -29.14
N MET A 336 18.48 -13.75 -28.00
CA MET A 336 17.21 -14.45 -27.84
C MET A 336 16.02 -13.52 -28.08
N LYS A 337 14.97 -14.06 -28.67
CA LYS A 337 13.71 -13.33 -28.88
C LYS A 337 12.97 -13.15 -27.55
N ILE A 338 12.38 -11.98 -27.36
CA ILE A 338 11.68 -11.60 -26.10
C ILE A 338 10.48 -12.50 -25.76
N ALA A 339 9.96 -13.25 -26.73
CA ALA A 339 8.69 -13.99 -26.59
C ALA A 339 8.83 -15.48 -26.26
N ASP A 340 10.02 -15.99 -25.99
CA ASP A 340 10.24 -17.39 -25.66
C ASP A 340 10.61 -17.59 -24.17
N ASP A 341 10.38 -18.80 -23.64
CA ASP A 341 10.72 -19.19 -22.27
C ASP A 341 12.20 -19.58 -22.11
N THR A 342 13.12 -19.01 -22.86
CA THR A 342 14.54 -19.37 -22.81
C THR A 342 15.18 -19.11 -21.45
N THR A 343 14.61 -18.21 -20.65
CA THR A 343 15.05 -17.92 -19.28
C THR A 343 14.31 -18.76 -18.25
N LEU A 344 13.31 -19.55 -18.63
CA LEU A 344 12.58 -20.43 -17.72
C LEU A 344 13.48 -21.60 -17.30
N ILE A 345 13.81 -21.62 -16.01
CA ILE A 345 14.56 -22.73 -15.40
C ILE A 345 13.62 -23.87 -15.06
N ARG A 346 12.45 -23.52 -14.47
CA ARG A 346 11.51 -24.50 -13.95
C ARG A 346 10.10 -23.96 -13.76
N LYS A 347 9.14 -24.82 -13.97
CA LYS A 347 7.74 -24.66 -13.57
C LYS A 347 7.46 -25.61 -12.42
N LEU A 348 6.93 -25.13 -11.31
CA LEU A 348 6.51 -25.96 -10.17
C LEU A 348 5.08 -26.44 -10.36
N ASP A 349 4.61 -27.32 -9.46
CA ASP A 349 3.28 -27.87 -9.50
C ASP A 349 2.20 -26.80 -9.33
N ARG A 350 1.04 -27.05 -9.94
CA ARG A 350 -0.12 -26.16 -9.85
C ARG A 350 -0.65 -26.11 -8.43
N GLN A 351 -0.92 -24.89 -7.97
CA GLN A 351 -1.54 -24.64 -6.67
C GLN A 351 -3.07 -24.77 -6.74
N ASP A 352 -3.73 -24.93 -5.58
CA ASP A 352 -5.19 -25.02 -5.49
C ASP A 352 -5.90 -23.68 -5.80
N GLY A 353 -5.17 -22.57 -5.85
CA GLY A 353 -5.69 -21.25 -6.19
C GLY A 353 -4.60 -20.22 -6.49
N PRO A 354 -4.98 -18.95 -6.71
CA PRO A 354 -4.03 -17.87 -6.96
C PRO A 354 -2.94 -17.79 -5.90
N ILE A 355 -1.71 -17.45 -6.36
CA ILE A 355 -0.53 -17.31 -5.51
C ILE A 355 -0.42 -15.86 -5.07
N PHE A 356 -0.25 -15.61 -3.76
CA PHE A 356 -0.12 -14.29 -3.18
C PHE A 356 1.23 -14.04 -2.52
N SER A 357 1.94 -15.10 -2.13
CA SER A 357 3.24 -14.97 -1.48
C SER A 357 4.18 -16.07 -1.91
N LEU A 358 5.41 -15.66 -2.20
CA LEU A 358 6.53 -16.52 -2.53
C LEU A 358 7.72 -16.13 -1.67
N ASP A 359 8.52 -17.11 -1.25
CA ASP A 359 9.79 -16.85 -0.58
C ASP A 359 10.80 -17.96 -0.85
N TRP A 360 12.09 -17.60 -0.81
CA TRP A 360 13.23 -18.51 -0.89
C TRP A 360 13.85 -18.70 0.50
N SER A 361 14.22 -19.91 0.83
CA SER A 361 15.06 -20.13 2.00
C SER A 361 16.46 -19.52 1.78
N SER A 362 17.08 -19.04 2.85
CA SER A 362 18.39 -18.37 2.80
C SER A 362 19.52 -19.26 2.29
N ASP A 363 19.41 -20.59 2.50
CA ASP A 363 20.32 -21.60 1.96
C ASP A 363 20.10 -21.89 0.46
N ALA A 364 19.00 -21.36 -0.10
CA ALA A 364 18.57 -21.55 -1.47
C ALA A 364 18.04 -22.96 -1.81
N THR A 365 17.74 -23.77 -0.82
CA THR A 365 17.31 -25.16 -1.04
C THR A 365 15.80 -25.32 -1.16
N ARG A 366 15.01 -24.31 -0.71
CA ARG A 366 13.54 -24.40 -0.66
C ARG A 366 12.86 -23.16 -1.19
N ILE A 367 11.65 -23.37 -1.75
CA ILE A 367 10.72 -22.31 -2.17
C ILE A 367 9.40 -22.54 -1.44
N ALA A 368 8.92 -21.52 -0.72
CA ALA A 368 7.59 -21.51 -0.13
C ALA A 368 6.61 -20.83 -1.08
N VAL A 369 5.43 -21.44 -1.24
CA VAL A 369 4.35 -20.96 -2.11
C VAL A 369 3.05 -20.91 -1.30
N ALA A 370 2.50 -19.71 -1.12
CA ALA A 370 1.24 -19.47 -0.41
C ALA A 370 0.26 -18.67 -1.27
N GLY A 371 -1.03 -18.81 -0.98
CA GLY A 371 -2.07 -18.14 -1.74
C GLY A 371 -3.44 -18.28 -1.10
N ILE A 372 -4.48 -18.38 -1.94
CA ILE A 372 -5.87 -18.50 -1.47
C ILE A 372 -6.11 -19.82 -0.71
N ALA A 373 -5.33 -20.85 -0.98
CA ALA A 373 -5.41 -22.12 -0.24
C ALA A 373 -5.00 -21.93 1.22
N PRO A 374 -5.61 -22.67 2.17
CA PRO A 374 -5.31 -22.56 3.59
C PRO A 374 -4.04 -23.36 4.00
N SER A 375 -3.16 -23.61 3.04
CA SER A 375 -1.88 -24.31 3.24
C SER A 375 -0.76 -23.65 2.46
N VAL A 376 0.48 -23.82 2.94
CA VAL A 376 1.69 -23.41 2.24
C VAL A 376 2.41 -24.65 1.73
N ASN A 377 2.76 -24.65 0.47
CA ASN A 377 3.57 -25.68 -0.16
C ASN A 377 5.05 -25.29 -0.13
N ILE A 378 5.91 -26.19 0.33
CA ILE A 378 7.36 -26.04 0.30
C ILE A 378 7.91 -27.00 -0.76
N TYR A 379 8.65 -26.42 -1.72
CA TYR A 379 9.30 -27.16 -2.80
C TYR A 379 10.78 -27.24 -2.59
N ASP A 380 11.38 -28.35 -2.96
CA ASP A 380 12.82 -28.45 -3.19
C ASP A 380 13.18 -27.59 -4.41
N ALA A 381 14.07 -26.64 -4.22
CA ALA A 381 14.37 -25.63 -5.22
C ALA A 381 15.17 -26.20 -6.41
N GLU A 382 15.94 -27.27 -6.19
CA GLU A 382 16.74 -27.91 -7.24
C GLU A 382 15.92 -28.85 -8.11
N THR A 383 15.08 -29.67 -7.50
CA THR A 383 14.26 -30.66 -8.22
C THR A 383 12.90 -30.14 -8.63
N GLY A 384 12.38 -29.13 -7.94
CA GLY A 384 11.02 -28.59 -8.11
C GLY A 384 9.94 -29.50 -7.56
N LYS A 385 10.29 -30.53 -6.80
CA LYS A 385 9.33 -31.44 -6.19
C LYS A 385 8.79 -30.87 -4.88
N LEU A 386 7.51 -31.14 -4.61
CA LEU A 386 6.89 -30.81 -3.31
C LEU A 386 7.60 -31.61 -2.21
N SER A 387 8.17 -30.91 -1.24
CA SER A 387 8.89 -31.51 -0.11
C SER A 387 8.04 -31.55 1.17
N ALA A 388 7.20 -30.54 1.41
CA ALA A 388 6.32 -30.48 2.56
C ALA A 388 5.10 -29.57 2.31
N GLN A 389 4.04 -29.77 3.08
CA GLN A 389 2.85 -28.93 3.07
C GLN A 389 2.47 -28.52 4.49
N CYS A 390 2.55 -27.21 4.79
CA CYS A 390 2.22 -26.64 6.09
C CYS A 390 0.72 -26.31 6.14
N LYS A 391 -0.01 -26.92 7.06
CA LYS A 391 -1.46 -26.80 7.22
C LYS A 391 -1.83 -26.09 8.53
N GLY A 392 -3.10 -25.70 8.67
CA GLY A 392 -3.64 -25.18 9.93
C GLY A 392 -4.26 -23.79 9.84
N HIS A 393 -4.09 -23.05 8.74
CA HIS A 393 -4.90 -21.87 8.46
C HIS A 393 -6.34 -22.27 8.10
N SER A 394 -7.29 -21.40 8.43
CA SER A 394 -8.70 -21.63 8.09
C SER A 394 -9.12 -20.98 6.77
N ALA A 395 -8.25 -20.13 6.19
CA ALA A 395 -8.50 -19.38 4.97
C ALA A 395 -7.17 -19.00 4.28
N GLY A 396 -7.25 -18.16 3.24
CA GLY A 396 -6.10 -17.77 2.43
C GLY A 396 -4.94 -17.15 3.22
N ILE A 397 -3.74 -17.42 2.75
CA ILE A 397 -2.47 -17.01 3.33
C ILE A 397 -1.87 -15.94 2.42
N TYR A 398 -1.67 -14.72 2.94
CA TYR A 398 -1.18 -13.60 2.16
C TYR A 398 0.32 -13.34 2.34
N ALA A 399 0.92 -13.89 3.39
CA ALA A 399 2.33 -13.72 3.67
C ALA A 399 2.95 -15.01 4.21
N ALA A 400 4.10 -15.37 3.64
CA ALA A 400 4.95 -16.47 4.07
C ALA A 400 6.41 -16.04 3.96
N ALA A 401 7.23 -16.32 4.96
CA ALA A 401 8.64 -15.99 4.96
C ALA A 401 9.47 -17.00 5.74
N PHE A 402 10.56 -17.48 5.15
CA PHE A 402 11.57 -18.27 5.85
C PHE A 402 12.34 -17.42 6.85
N SER A 403 12.72 -18.03 7.95
CA SER A 403 13.69 -17.44 8.88
C SER A 403 15.07 -17.30 8.20
N PRO A 404 15.92 -16.36 8.66
CA PRO A 404 17.24 -16.15 8.07
C PRO A 404 18.15 -17.38 8.10
N ASP A 405 17.95 -18.29 9.03
CA ASP A 405 18.67 -19.58 9.11
C ASP A 405 18.03 -20.69 8.24
N GLY A 406 16.91 -20.38 7.55
CA GLY A 406 16.17 -21.30 6.69
C GLY A 406 15.44 -22.44 7.43
N LYS A 407 15.49 -22.49 8.77
CA LYS A 407 14.93 -23.63 9.54
C LYS A 407 13.45 -23.49 9.87
N LYS A 408 12.90 -22.26 9.84
CA LYS A 408 11.51 -21.99 10.16
C LYS A 408 10.81 -21.30 8.99
N LEU A 409 9.50 -21.49 8.90
CA LEU A 409 8.63 -20.76 8.00
C LEU A 409 7.53 -20.08 8.81
N ALA A 410 7.46 -18.75 8.75
CA ALA A 410 6.36 -18.00 9.32
C ALA A 410 5.29 -17.72 8.25
N THR A 411 4.02 -17.80 8.62
CA THR A 411 2.89 -17.57 7.75
C THR A 411 1.84 -16.73 8.44
N GLY A 412 1.11 -15.93 7.65
CA GLY A 412 -0.01 -15.11 8.12
C GLY A 412 -1.03 -14.89 7.00
N GLY A 413 -2.28 -14.68 7.37
CA GLY A 413 -3.34 -14.54 6.37
C GLY A 413 -4.64 -14.02 6.94
N PHE A 414 -5.72 -14.46 6.32
CA PHE A 414 -7.07 -13.97 6.60
C PHE A 414 -7.55 -14.22 8.04
N ASP A 415 -7.09 -15.32 8.66
CA ASP A 415 -7.48 -15.70 10.02
C ASP A 415 -6.80 -14.86 11.12
N GLY A 416 -5.92 -13.93 10.75
CA GLY A 416 -5.26 -13.00 11.66
C GLY A 416 -4.29 -13.67 12.64
N LYS A 417 -3.85 -14.91 12.36
CA LYS A 417 -2.89 -15.65 13.17
C LYS A 417 -1.55 -15.80 12.46
N ILE A 418 -0.48 -15.61 13.21
CA ILE A 418 0.84 -16.07 12.80
C ILE A 418 0.99 -17.54 13.19
N ARG A 419 1.53 -18.32 12.26
CA ARG A 419 1.99 -19.68 12.52
C ARG A 419 3.43 -19.80 12.10
N ILE A 420 4.21 -20.44 12.94
CA ILE A 420 5.63 -20.74 12.69
C ILE A 420 5.79 -22.23 12.64
N TYR A 421 6.32 -22.71 11.53
CA TYR A 421 6.53 -24.13 11.27
C TYR A 421 8.03 -24.45 11.20
N ASP A 422 8.38 -25.69 11.51
CA ASP A 422 9.64 -26.27 11.07
C ASP A 422 9.62 -26.38 9.54
N ALA A 423 10.62 -25.81 8.88
CA ALA A 423 10.64 -25.72 7.43
C ALA A 423 10.97 -27.04 6.72
N ALA A 424 11.47 -28.05 7.46
CA ALA A 424 11.82 -29.35 6.88
C ALA A 424 10.60 -30.28 6.77
N ASN A 425 9.70 -30.24 7.76
CA ASN A 425 8.61 -31.21 7.89
C ASN A 425 7.24 -30.58 8.10
N CYS A 426 7.15 -29.23 8.13
CA CYS A 426 5.93 -28.49 8.40
C CYS A 426 5.24 -28.77 9.75
N ALA A 427 6.00 -29.26 10.76
CA ALA A 427 5.49 -29.35 12.10
C ALA A 427 5.23 -27.93 12.65
N LEU A 428 4.05 -27.72 13.22
CA LEU A 428 3.70 -26.44 13.86
C LEU A 428 4.51 -26.26 15.14
N LEU A 429 5.35 -25.24 15.19
CA LEU A 429 6.18 -24.92 16.37
C LEU A 429 5.44 -23.98 17.32
N THR A 430 4.80 -22.93 16.78
CA THR A 430 4.01 -21.97 17.57
C THR A 430 2.94 -21.29 16.73
N SER A 431 1.92 -20.77 17.40
CA SER A 431 0.88 -19.94 16.78
C SER A 431 0.41 -18.87 17.76
N PHE A 432 0.27 -17.64 17.28
CA PHE A 432 -0.18 -16.53 18.11
C PHE A 432 -0.95 -15.49 17.29
N ILE A 433 -1.72 -14.64 17.97
CA ILE A 433 -2.38 -13.45 17.40
C ILE A 433 -1.43 -12.28 17.63
N PRO A 434 -0.93 -11.60 16.56
CA PRO A 434 0.04 -10.53 16.74
C PRO A 434 -0.59 -9.22 17.25
N ALA A 435 -1.88 -9.00 17.00
CA ALA A 435 -2.58 -7.81 17.46
C ALA A 435 -2.88 -7.87 18.96
N PRO A 436 -2.59 -6.82 19.75
CA PRO A 436 -2.97 -6.74 21.15
C PRO A 436 -4.47 -6.48 21.25
N LEU A 437 -5.25 -7.55 21.36
CA LEU A 437 -6.71 -7.47 21.45
C LEU A 437 -7.12 -6.79 22.76
N SER A 438 -7.96 -5.78 22.66
CA SER A 438 -8.66 -5.23 23.83
C SER A 438 -9.67 -6.24 24.34
N ALA A 439 -9.75 -6.41 25.67
CA ALA A 439 -10.79 -7.21 26.28
C ALA A 439 -12.14 -6.57 25.91
N GLY A 440 -12.80 -7.09 24.90
CA GLY A 440 -14.16 -6.67 24.56
C GLY A 440 -15.07 -6.93 25.73
N THR A 441 -15.90 -5.98 26.10
CA THR A 441 -17.11 -6.26 26.91
C THR A 441 -17.85 -7.37 26.15
N PRO A 442 -18.18 -8.51 26.76
CA PRO A 442 -18.93 -9.55 26.06
C PRO A 442 -20.20 -8.92 25.50
N ALA A 443 -20.41 -9.06 24.19
CA ALA A 443 -21.67 -8.64 23.58
C ALA A 443 -22.78 -9.32 24.36
N GLY A 444 -23.57 -8.51 25.06
CA GLY A 444 -24.68 -8.98 25.87
C GLY A 444 -25.54 -9.88 25.02
N GLY A 445 -25.70 -11.13 25.46
CA GLY A 445 -26.54 -12.10 24.80
C GLY A 445 -27.94 -11.53 24.66
N ALA A 446 -28.36 -11.33 23.44
CA ALA A 446 -29.77 -11.18 23.13
C ALA A 446 -30.42 -12.53 23.40
N LYS A 447 -31.34 -12.53 24.38
CA LYS A 447 -32.31 -13.61 24.63
C LYS A 447 -33.27 -13.72 23.47
#